data_f6fe202569826bf56c451f05ec3b07ba
#
_entry.id   f6fe202569826bf56c451f05ec3b07ba
#
_cell.length_a   1.000
_cell.length_b   1.000
_cell.length_c   1.000
_cell.angle_alpha   90.00
_cell.angle_beta   90.00
_cell.angle_gamma   90.00
#
_symmetry.space_group_name_H-M   'P 1'
#
loop_
_entity.id
_entity.type
_entity.pdbx_description
1 polymer ?
#
loop_
_entity_poly.entity_id
_entity_poly.type
_entity_poly.pdbx_seq_one_letter_code
_entity_poly.pdbx_strand_id
1 'polypeptide(L)'
;FYFADRYLRDNPSLPPELRNNSIAPSVNPYNHQLHLFSKNQPENLDFLRRFRAVLNPYGAAAVGEVGDAQRGLEIMAEYTSGGDKVHMCYPFDMLQPKRLTAAGLAEIFARMQAAAPDAWPCWAYSNHDTVRHITRWDLSDVSARTYTALLMCLRGSVCLYQGEELGLPEAEIAFEDLQDPYGIQFWP
;
A
#
# COMPACT_ATOMS: atom_id res chain seq x y z
N PHE A 1 8.01 -3.83 6.64
CA PHE A 1 8.69 -4.23 7.88
C PHE A 1 8.51 -3.15 8.93
N TYR A 2 8.06 -3.56 10.12
CA TYR A 2 8.11 -2.73 11.32
C TYR A 2 9.53 -2.77 11.84
N PHE A 3 10.27 -1.72 11.62
CA PHE A 3 11.61 -1.60 12.14
C PHE A 3 11.58 -0.56 13.27
N ALA A 4 11.52 -1.04 14.51
CA ALA A 4 11.61 -0.18 15.67
C ALA A 4 12.97 0.51 15.71
N ASP A 5 13.02 1.70 16.27
CA ASP A 5 14.29 2.36 16.47
C ASP A 5 15.15 1.59 17.49
N ARG A 6 16.48 1.81 17.41
CA ARG A 6 17.46 1.13 18.29
C ARG A 6 17.29 1.42 19.80
N TYR A 7 16.54 2.45 20.13
CA TYR A 7 16.30 2.87 21.52
C TYR A 7 14.96 2.38 22.05
N LEU A 8 14.14 1.72 21.23
CA LEU A 8 12.83 1.19 21.58
C LEU A 8 11.91 2.25 22.21
N ARG A 9 11.95 3.47 21.70
CA ARG A 9 11.12 4.58 22.18
C ARG A 9 9.65 4.35 21.84
N ASP A 10 8.78 4.78 22.75
CA ASP A 10 7.35 4.79 22.51
C ASP A 10 6.96 5.87 21.49
N ASN A 11 6.03 5.55 20.63
CA ASN A 11 5.47 6.53 19.71
C ASN A 11 4.64 7.58 20.45
N PRO A 12 4.69 8.85 20.06
CA PRO A 12 3.78 9.86 20.59
C PRO A 12 2.32 9.52 20.31
N SER A 13 1.45 9.88 21.25
CA SER A 13 0.00 9.78 21.07
C SER A 13 -0.48 10.70 19.93
N LEU A 14 -1.37 10.21 19.08
CA LEU A 14 -2.00 11.00 18.05
C LEU A 14 -3.35 11.54 18.57
N PRO A 15 -3.56 12.88 18.56
CA PRO A 15 -4.82 13.48 18.96
C PRO A 15 -5.99 12.94 18.14
N PRO A 16 -7.20 12.82 18.72
CA PRO A 16 -8.37 12.24 18.02
C PRO A 16 -8.68 12.88 16.66
N GLU A 17 -8.52 14.20 16.56
CA GLU A 17 -8.78 14.97 15.34
C GLU A 17 -7.80 14.69 14.18
N LEU A 18 -6.66 14.09 14.47
CA LEU A 18 -5.66 13.68 13.46
C LEU A 18 -5.75 12.21 13.09
N ARG A 19 -6.61 11.42 13.77
CA ARG A 19 -6.82 10.01 13.44
C ARG A 19 -7.65 9.90 12.17
N ASN A 20 -7.27 8.98 11.29
CA ASN A 20 -7.96 8.74 10.03
C ASN A 20 -8.06 7.23 9.75
N ASN A 21 -8.83 6.86 8.74
CA ASN A 21 -9.08 5.47 8.34
C ASN A 21 -8.24 5.05 7.11
N SER A 22 -7.17 5.77 6.80
CA SER A 22 -6.42 5.54 5.56
C SER A 22 -5.65 4.22 5.54
N ILE A 23 -5.30 3.67 6.72
CA ILE A 23 -4.55 2.41 6.84
C ILE A 23 -5.31 1.40 7.68
N ALA A 24 -5.98 1.86 8.74
CA ALA A 24 -6.76 1.02 9.63
C ALA A 24 -8.00 1.79 10.12
N PRO A 25 -9.09 1.13 10.55
CA PRO A 25 -10.22 1.82 11.15
C PRO A 25 -9.81 2.73 12.30
N SER A 26 -10.46 3.88 12.46
CA SER A 26 -10.11 4.88 13.49
C SER A 26 -10.22 4.36 14.92
N VAL A 27 -10.98 3.30 15.14
CA VAL A 27 -11.11 2.60 16.43
C VAL A 27 -9.89 1.73 16.75
N ASN A 28 -9.06 1.41 15.76
CA ASN A 28 -7.87 0.59 15.98
C ASN A 28 -6.79 1.39 16.74
N PRO A 29 -6.25 0.86 17.84
CA PRO A 29 -5.14 1.49 18.58
C PRO A 29 -3.92 1.83 17.71
N TYR A 30 -3.71 1.16 16.58
CA TYR A 30 -2.71 1.52 15.59
C TYR A 30 -2.81 3.00 15.19
N ASN A 31 -4.03 3.51 14.95
CA ASN A 31 -4.27 4.90 14.56
C ASN A 31 -4.24 5.89 15.73
N HIS A 32 -3.99 5.43 16.96
CA HIS A 32 -3.93 6.30 18.13
C HIS A 32 -2.54 6.86 18.42
N GLN A 33 -1.55 6.52 17.60
CA GLN A 33 -0.17 6.92 17.77
C GLN A 33 0.45 7.42 16.47
N LEU A 34 1.38 8.36 16.60
CA LEU A 34 2.22 8.81 15.49
C LEU A 34 3.43 7.89 15.38
N HIS A 35 3.50 7.10 14.32
CA HIS A 35 4.49 6.04 14.10
C HIS A 35 5.90 6.59 13.78
N LEU A 36 6.47 7.41 14.65
CA LEU A 36 7.81 7.99 14.48
C LEU A 36 8.93 6.98 14.69
N PHE A 37 8.73 6.01 15.58
CA PHE A 37 9.78 5.11 16.02
C PHE A 37 9.53 3.65 15.72
N SER A 38 8.38 3.29 15.17
CA SER A 38 7.98 1.90 14.93
C SER A 38 7.99 1.48 13.46
N LYS A 39 8.15 2.41 12.51
CA LYS A 39 8.25 2.09 11.08
C LYS A 39 9.13 3.11 10.34
N ASN A 40 9.56 2.73 9.13
CA ASN A 40 10.33 3.58 8.21
C ASN A 40 11.60 4.17 8.81
N GLN A 41 12.25 3.45 9.74
CA GLN A 41 13.51 3.88 10.31
C GLN A 41 14.64 3.80 9.26
N PRO A 42 15.65 4.70 9.32
CA PRO A 42 16.77 4.71 8.38
C PRO A 42 17.50 3.37 8.26
N GLU A 43 17.62 2.65 9.38
CA GLU A 43 18.25 1.33 9.45
C GLU A 43 17.55 0.26 8.57
N ASN A 44 16.27 0.49 8.23
CA ASN A 44 15.54 -0.40 7.34
C ASN A 44 16.17 -0.45 5.95
N LEU A 45 16.77 0.63 5.47
CA LEU A 45 17.43 0.64 4.16
C LEU A 45 18.61 -0.33 4.12
N ASP A 46 19.40 -0.42 5.19
CA ASP A 46 20.51 -1.38 5.29
C ASP A 46 20.00 -2.81 5.41
N PHE A 47 18.90 -3.02 6.12
CA PHE A 47 18.24 -4.32 6.15
C PHE A 47 17.77 -4.74 4.73
N LEU A 48 17.12 -3.84 3.98
CA LEU A 48 16.67 -4.13 2.63
C LEU A 48 17.85 -4.45 1.67
N ARG A 49 19.00 -3.81 1.82
CA ARG A 49 20.21 -4.16 1.06
C ARG A 49 20.70 -5.57 1.38
N ARG A 50 20.74 -5.92 2.66
CA ARG A 50 21.10 -7.28 3.10
C ARG A 50 20.10 -8.31 2.59
N PHE A 51 18.82 -8.00 2.66
CA PHE A 51 17.75 -8.84 2.12
C PHE A 51 17.92 -9.06 0.60
N ARG A 52 18.16 -7.98 -0.14
CA ARG A 52 18.44 -8.07 -1.59
C ARG A 52 19.65 -8.94 -1.91
N ALA A 53 20.71 -8.83 -1.13
CA ALA A 53 21.91 -9.66 -1.32
C ALA A 53 21.63 -11.16 -1.16
N VAL A 54 20.69 -11.53 -0.29
CA VAL A 54 20.22 -12.92 -0.14
C VAL A 54 19.44 -13.40 -1.36
N LEU A 55 18.66 -12.53 -2.00
CA LEU A 55 17.83 -12.89 -3.15
C LEU A 55 18.62 -13.02 -4.47
N ASN A 56 19.64 -12.20 -4.64
CA ASN A 56 20.39 -12.12 -5.89
C ASN A 56 20.90 -13.45 -6.42
N PRO A 57 21.53 -14.36 -5.62
CA PRO A 57 22.03 -15.64 -6.11
C PRO A 57 20.94 -16.57 -6.67
N TYR A 58 19.69 -16.34 -6.29
CA TYR A 58 18.55 -17.16 -6.71
C TYR A 58 17.77 -16.55 -7.88
N GLY A 59 18.16 -15.39 -8.35
CA GLY A 59 17.39 -14.65 -9.36
C GLY A 59 15.97 -14.29 -8.87
N ALA A 60 15.76 -14.23 -7.56
CA ALA A 60 14.46 -13.96 -6.96
C ALA A 60 14.15 -12.47 -6.92
N ALA A 61 12.87 -12.11 -7.12
CA ALA A 61 12.38 -10.75 -7.00
C ALA A 61 11.66 -10.55 -5.66
N ALA A 62 11.64 -9.30 -5.19
CA ALA A 62 10.87 -8.89 -4.01
C ALA A 62 9.98 -7.71 -4.35
N VAL A 63 8.75 -7.75 -3.86
CA VAL A 63 7.81 -6.64 -3.83
C VAL A 63 7.59 -6.21 -2.38
N GLY A 64 7.64 -4.89 -2.13
CA GLY A 64 7.35 -4.32 -0.83
C GLY A 64 5.97 -3.66 -0.81
N GLU A 65 5.33 -3.69 0.35
CA GLU A 65 4.14 -2.92 0.64
C GLU A 65 4.51 -1.68 1.45
N VAL A 66 4.02 -0.51 1.03
CA VAL A 66 4.31 0.77 1.71
C VAL A 66 3.01 1.37 2.23
N GLY A 67 2.68 1.02 3.47
CA GLY A 67 1.50 1.53 4.18
C GLY A 67 1.77 2.87 4.86
N ASP A 68 2.05 3.91 4.10
CA ASP A 68 2.18 5.26 4.61
C ASP A 68 1.29 6.21 3.80
N ALA A 69 0.33 6.84 4.49
CA ALA A 69 -0.67 7.67 3.83
C ALA A 69 -0.14 9.01 3.31
N GLN A 70 0.99 9.48 3.83
CA GLN A 70 1.55 10.80 3.51
C GLN A 70 2.79 10.70 2.63
N ARG A 71 3.68 9.77 2.92
CA ARG A 71 4.99 9.61 2.30
C ARG A 71 5.16 8.31 1.50
N GLY A 72 4.05 7.67 1.12
CA GLY A 72 4.09 6.36 0.45
C GLY A 72 4.98 6.33 -0.78
N LEU A 73 4.89 7.33 -1.65
CA LEU A 73 5.69 7.41 -2.88
C LEU A 73 7.16 7.70 -2.58
N GLU A 74 7.46 8.58 -1.64
CA GLU A 74 8.84 8.90 -1.23
C GLU A 74 9.53 7.68 -0.59
N ILE A 75 8.82 6.95 0.27
CA ILE A 75 9.33 5.72 0.89
C ILE A 75 9.51 4.63 -0.16
N MET A 76 8.56 4.47 -1.08
CA MET A 76 8.72 3.57 -2.22
C MET A 76 10.00 3.91 -3.00
N ALA A 77 10.24 5.19 -3.23
CA ALA A 77 11.44 5.68 -3.88
C ALA A 77 12.72 5.28 -3.13
N GLU A 78 12.74 5.52 -1.81
CA GLU A 78 13.86 5.14 -0.94
C GLU A 78 14.12 3.63 -0.99
N TYR A 79 13.06 2.80 -1.03
CA TYR A 79 13.16 1.34 -0.98
C TYR A 79 13.54 0.69 -2.31
N THR A 80 13.27 1.34 -3.44
CA THR A 80 13.50 0.77 -4.78
C THR A 80 14.64 1.41 -5.56
N SER A 81 15.06 2.63 -5.22
CA SER A 81 16.14 3.32 -5.90
C SER A 81 17.51 2.64 -5.70
N GLY A 82 18.45 2.86 -6.63
CA GLY A 82 19.81 2.36 -6.54
C GLY A 82 20.00 0.89 -6.91
N GLY A 83 18.90 0.11 -7.11
CA GLY A 83 18.98 -1.28 -7.58
C GLY A 83 19.51 -2.29 -6.56
N ASP A 84 19.70 -1.87 -5.31
CA ASP A 84 20.34 -2.65 -4.24
C ASP A 84 19.40 -3.03 -3.07
N LYS A 85 18.13 -2.66 -3.17
CA LYS A 85 17.08 -2.91 -2.18
C LYS A 85 15.96 -3.76 -2.79
N VAL A 86 14.69 -3.57 -2.43
CA VAL A 86 13.60 -4.32 -3.07
C VAL A 86 13.45 -3.92 -4.54
N HIS A 87 12.94 -4.83 -5.35
CA HIS A 87 12.82 -4.61 -6.79
C HIS A 87 11.71 -3.63 -7.14
N MET A 88 10.62 -3.68 -6.38
CA MET A 88 9.43 -2.85 -6.55
C MET A 88 8.67 -2.72 -5.24
N CYS A 89 7.85 -1.69 -5.11
CA CYS A 89 6.90 -1.53 -4.01
C CYS A 89 5.56 -1.06 -4.53
N TYR A 90 4.48 -1.41 -3.85
CA TYR A 90 3.18 -0.78 -4.07
C TYR A 90 2.84 0.17 -2.92
N PRO A 91 2.68 1.47 -3.21
CA PRO A 91 2.20 2.46 -2.27
C PRO A 91 0.67 2.46 -2.23
N PHE A 92 0.09 2.98 -1.15
CA PHE A 92 -1.37 3.01 -0.96
C PHE A 92 -2.08 4.15 -1.71
N ASP A 93 -1.37 4.90 -2.54
CA ASP A 93 -1.95 6.03 -3.28
C ASP A 93 -3.12 5.63 -4.18
N MET A 94 -3.11 4.41 -4.74
CA MET A 94 -4.20 3.87 -5.56
C MET A 94 -5.17 2.97 -4.79
N LEU A 95 -4.94 2.73 -3.50
CA LEU A 95 -5.82 1.93 -2.64
C LEU A 95 -6.82 2.79 -1.85
N GLN A 96 -6.89 4.09 -2.11
CA GLN A 96 -7.71 5.04 -1.36
C GLN A 96 -9.22 4.81 -1.56
N PRO A 97 -10.05 5.14 -0.56
CA PRO A 97 -11.51 5.03 -0.67
C PRO A 97 -12.09 5.89 -1.80
N LYS A 98 -11.51 7.05 -2.05
CA LYS A 98 -11.97 7.96 -3.10
C LYS A 98 -11.62 7.40 -4.47
N ARG A 99 -12.61 7.38 -5.38
CA ARG A 99 -12.42 6.98 -6.77
C ARG A 99 -11.31 7.78 -7.43
N LEU A 100 -10.38 7.09 -8.05
CA LEU A 100 -9.27 7.69 -8.78
C LEU A 100 -9.78 8.41 -10.03
N THR A 101 -9.41 9.66 -10.18
CA THR A 101 -9.71 10.48 -11.38
C THR A 101 -8.47 10.64 -12.25
N ALA A 102 -8.64 11.08 -13.49
CA ALA A 102 -7.50 11.40 -14.36
C ALA A 102 -6.58 12.46 -13.73
N ALA A 103 -7.14 13.47 -13.07
CA ALA A 103 -6.36 14.49 -12.37
C ALA A 103 -5.60 13.90 -11.17
N GLY A 104 -6.25 13.06 -10.36
CA GLY A 104 -5.60 12.38 -9.24
C GLY A 104 -4.47 11.44 -9.70
N LEU A 105 -4.67 10.73 -10.80
CA LEU A 105 -3.63 9.89 -11.38
C LEU A 105 -2.43 10.72 -11.87
N ALA A 106 -2.69 11.84 -12.54
CA ALA A 106 -1.63 12.75 -12.98
C ALA A 106 -0.84 13.32 -11.79
N GLU A 107 -1.51 13.64 -10.67
CA GLU A 107 -0.86 14.09 -9.44
C GLU A 107 0.04 13.00 -8.84
N ILE A 108 -0.44 11.74 -8.75
CA ILE A 108 0.36 10.61 -8.28
C ILE A 108 1.63 10.46 -9.12
N PHE A 109 1.51 10.52 -10.45
CA PHE A 109 2.68 10.43 -11.33
C PHE A 109 3.62 11.61 -11.21
N ALA A 110 3.11 12.83 -11.07
CA ALA A 110 3.95 14.02 -10.87
C ALA A 110 4.76 13.92 -9.56
N ARG A 111 4.12 13.48 -8.47
CA ARG A 111 4.79 13.24 -7.19
C ARG A 111 5.84 12.12 -7.30
N MET A 112 5.50 11.00 -7.93
CA MET A 112 6.44 9.91 -8.14
C MET A 112 7.65 10.35 -8.97
N GLN A 113 7.41 11.09 -10.06
CA GLN A 113 8.49 11.61 -10.92
C GLN A 113 9.40 12.60 -10.18
N ALA A 114 8.85 13.40 -9.27
CA ALA A 114 9.62 14.32 -8.45
C ALA A 114 10.44 13.61 -7.36
N ALA A 115 9.85 12.59 -6.72
CA ALA A 115 10.51 11.87 -5.62
C ALA A 115 11.57 10.88 -6.11
N ALA A 116 11.29 10.14 -7.20
CA ALA A 116 12.20 9.13 -7.73
C ALA A 116 11.88 8.77 -9.19
N PRO A 117 12.44 9.49 -10.16
CA PRO A 117 12.24 9.21 -11.58
C PRO A 117 12.66 7.79 -11.99
N ASP A 118 13.62 7.19 -11.29
CA ASP A 118 14.17 5.86 -11.57
C ASP A 118 13.52 4.74 -10.75
N ALA A 119 12.61 5.05 -9.82
CA ALA A 119 11.92 4.05 -9.03
C ALA A 119 11.02 3.15 -9.90
N TRP A 120 10.89 1.88 -9.51
CA TRP A 120 10.01 0.94 -10.19
C TRP A 120 8.79 0.63 -9.30
N PRO A 121 7.65 1.29 -9.55
CA PRO A 121 6.43 1.05 -8.79
C PRO A 121 5.81 -0.31 -9.16
N CYS A 122 5.05 -0.88 -8.23
CA CYS A 122 4.10 -1.94 -8.46
C CYS A 122 2.70 -1.37 -8.19
N TRP A 123 1.87 -1.24 -9.20
CA TRP A 123 0.55 -0.63 -9.08
C TRP A 123 -0.50 -1.67 -8.69
N ALA A 124 -1.35 -1.33 -7.72
CA ALA A 124 -2.47 -2.15 -7.28
C ALA A 124 -3.69 -1.28 -6.98
N TYR A 125 -4.87 -1.68 -7.44
CA TYR A 125 -6.15 -1.06 -7.07
C TYR A 125 -6.80 -1.76 -5.89
N SER A 126 -6.48 -3.02 -5.66
CA SER A 126 -7.04 -3.83 -4.58
C SER A 126 -5.97 -4.74 -3.99
N ASN A 127 -6.16 -5.12 -2.74
CA ASN A 127 -5.39 -6.15 -2.05
C ASN A 127 -6.30 -6.82 -0.99
N HIS A 128 -5.76 -7.73 -0.19
CA HIS A 128 -6.50 -8.45 0.84
C HIS A 128 -6.90 -7.57 2.05
N ASP A 129 -6.32 -6.38 2.19
CA ASP A 129 -6.59 -5.45 3.30
C ASP A 129 -7.58 -4.34 2.93
N THR A 130 -8.01 -4.28 1.66
CA THR A 130 -8.93 -3.24 1.19
C THR A 130 -10.10 -3.83 0.42
N VAL A 131 -11.27 -3.22 0.57
CA VAL A 131 -12.45 -3.55 -0.26
C VAL A 131 -12.07 -3.46 -1.73
N ARG A 132 -12.47 -4.45 -2.54
CA ARG A 132 -12.20 -4.48 -3.98
C ARG A 132 -12.58 -3.17 -4.65
N HIS A 133 -11.72 -2.64 -5.52
CA HIS A 133 -11.89 -1.31 -6.11
C HIS A 133 -13.22 -1.14 -6.87
N ILE A 134 -13.75 -2.22 -7.47
CA ILE A 134 -15.03 -2.21 -8.17
C ILE A 134 -16.16 -1.80 -7.21
N THR A 135 -16.22 -2.42 -6.04
CA THR A 135 -17.18 -2.08 -4.99
C THR A 135 -16.84 -0.75 -4.32
N ARG A 136 -15.57 -0.56 -3.94
CA ARG A 136 -15.10 0.63 -3.23
C ARG A 136 -15.35 1.93 -4.01
N TRP A 137 -15.25 1.88 -5.34
CA TRP A 137 -15.44 3.03 -6.23
C TRP A 137 -16.78 3.04 -6.95
N ASP A 138 -17.67 2.11 -6.65
CA ASP A 138 -18.99 1.96 -7.29
C ASP A 138 -18.89 1.96 -8.82
N LEU A 139 -18.12 1.02 -9.35
CA LEU A 139 -17.83 0.95 -10.79
C LEU A 139 -18.86 0.10 -11.52
N SER A 140 -19.35 0.60 -12.65
CA SER A 140 -20.01 -0.25 -13.65
C SER A 140 -19.00 -1.18 -14.34
N ASP A 141 -19.46 -2.26 -14.97
CA ASP A 141 -18.62 -3.20 -15.73
C ASP A 141 -17.72 -2.50 -16.76
N VAL A 142 -18.26 -1.50 -17.47
CA VAL A 142 -17.49 -0.72 -18.45
C VAL A 142 -16.38 0.07 -17.76
N SER A 143 -16.70 0.70 -16.63
CA SER A 143 -15.72 1.46 -15.84
C SER A 143 -14.66 0.54 -15.27
N ALA A 144 -15.03 -0.62 -14.71
CA ALA A 144 -14.09 -1.61 -14.17
C ALA A 144 -13.07 -2.05 -15.22
N ARG A 145 -13.53 -2.41 -16.41
CA ARG A 145 -12.65 -2.78 -17.55
C ARG A 145 -11.73 -1.62 -17.96
N THR A 146 -12.24 -0.40 -17.94
CA THR A 146 -11.43 0.79 -18.25
C THR A 146 -10.32 1.01 -17.23
N TYR A 147 -10.61 0.87 -15.93
CA TYR A 147 -9.60 0.97 -14.88
C TYR A 147 -8.56 -0.15 -14.98
N THR A 148 -8.97 -1.39 -15.23
CA THR A 148 -8.03 -2.50 -15.42
C THR A 148 -7.14 -2.27 -16.65
N ALA A 149 -7.69 -1.84 -17.77
CA ALA A 149 -6.91 -1.51 -18.96
C ALA A 149 -5.92 -0.36 -18.70
N LEU A 150 -6.36 0.67 -17.96
CA LEU A 150 -5.49 1.78 -17.55
C LEU A 150 -4.32 1.27 -16.69
N LEU A 151 -4.60 0.41 -15.70
CA LEU A 151 -3.57 -0.17 -14.82
C LEU A 151 -2.47 -0.87 -15.64
N MET A 152 -2.87 -1.63 -16.67
CA MET A 152 -1.94 -2.33 -17.56
C MET A 152 -1.10 -1.41 -18.46
N CYS A 153 -1.52 -0.16 -18.63
CA CYS A 153 -0.78 0.82 -19.44
C CYS A 153 0.20 1.67 -18.63
N LEU A 154 0.22 1.53 -17.30
CA LEU A 154 1.08 2.33 -16.44
C LEU A 154 2.53 1.84 -16.49
N ARG A 155 3.48 2.78 -16.38
CA ARG A 155 4.89 2.44 -16.18
C ARG A 155 5.06 1.75 -14.83
N GLY A 156 5.65 0.57 -14.81
CA GLY A 156 5.91 -0.21 -13.59
C GLY A 156 5.44 -1.65 -13.73
N SER A 157 5.34 -2.33 -12.62
CA SER A 157 4.70 -3.64 -12.50
C SER A 157 3.25 -3.48 -12.05
N VAL A 158 2.45 -4.50 -12.30
CA VAL A 158 1.05 -4.55 -11.88
C VAL A 158 0.85 -5.72 -10.93
N CYS A 159 0.19 -5.48 -9.81
CA CYS A 159 -0.28 -6.51 -8.90
C CYS A 159 -1.81 -6.55 -8.97
N LEU A 160 -2.35 -7.57 -9.62
CA LEU A 160 -3.79 -7.82 -9.65
C LEU A 160 -4.17 -8.66 -8.43
N TYR A 161 -5.13 -8.18 -7.66
CA TYR A 161 -5.72 -8.99 -6.61
C TYR A 161 -6.58 -10.10 -7.26
N GLN A 162 -6.48 -11.32 -6.77
CA GLN A 162 -7.18 -12.49 -7.36
C GLN A 162 -8.66 -12.19 -7.61
N GLY A 163 -9.15 -12.49 -8.81
CA GLY A 163 -10.53 -12.21 -9.26
C GLY A 163 -10.74 -10.78 -9.79
N GLU A 164 -9.75 -9.90 -9.67
CA GLU A 164 -9.82 -8.55 -10.24
C GLU A 164 -9.83 -8.60 -11.77
N GLU A 165 -9.11 -9.55 -12.36
CA GLU A 165 -9.10 -9.85 -13.78
C GLU A 165 -10.47 -10.30 -14.32
N LEU A 166 -11.31 -10.85 -13.44
CA LEU A 166 -12.69 -11.26 -13.76
C LEU A 166 -13.71 -10.17 -13.47
N GLY A 167 -13.29 -9.06 -12.86
CA GLY A 167 -14.19 -7.99 -12.46
C GLY A 167 -15.05 -8.34 -11.25
N LEU A 168 -14.55 -9.19 -10.33
CA LEU A 168 -15.32 -9.59 -9.16
C LEU A 168 -15.52 -8.40 -8.19
N PRO A 169 -16.75 -8.14 -7.73
CA PRO A 169 -17.01 -7.21 -6.64
C PRO A 169 -16.58 -7.80 -5.30
N GLU A 170 -16.67 -7.00 -4.23
CA GLU A 170 -16.51 -7.49 -2.87
C GLU A 170 -17.62 -8.48 -2.52
N ALA A 171 -17.27 -9.51 -1.76
CA ALA A 171 -18.24 -10.49 -1.27
C ALA A 171 -18.97 -9.95 -0.03
N GLU A 172 -20.27 -10.17 0.02
CA GLU A 172 -21.03 -9.98 1.26
C GLU A 172 -20.88 -11.24 2.12
N ILE A 173 -20.21 -11.11 3.26
CA ILE A 173 -19.95 -12.22 4.19
C ILE A 173 -20.76 -11.95 5.45
N ALA A 174 -21.56 -12.94 5.89
CA ALA A 174 -22.29 -12.84 7.15
C ALA A 174 -21.31 -12.87 8.34
N PHE A 175 -21.65 -12.20 9.44
CA PHE A 175 -20.77 -12.12 10.61
C PHE A 175 -20.34 -13.51 11.14
N GLU A 176 -21.26 -14.46 11.14
CA GLU A 176 -21.03 -15.83 11.58
C GLU A 176 -20.03 -16.62 10.71
N ASP A 177 -19.82 -16.18 9.47
CA ASP A 177 -18.88 -16.80 8.52
C ASP A 177 -17.49 -16.14 8.54
N LEU A 178 -17.32 -15.06 9.31
CA LEU A 178 -16.03 -14.39 9.44
C LEU A 178 -15.02 -15.30 10.15
N GLN A 179 -13.83 -15.37 9.59
CA GLN A 179 -12.71 -16.13 10.16
C GLN A 179 -11.54 -15.23 10.59
N ASP A 180 -11.48 -14.02 10.05
CA ASP A 180 -10.44 -13.07 10.44
C ASP A 180 -10.70 -12.48 11.83
N PRO A 181 -9.79 -12.69 12.80
CA PRO A 181 -9.95 -12.16 14.16
C PRO A 181 -10.12 -10.63 14.20
N TYR A 182 -9.47 -9.91 13.29
CA TYR A 182 -9.56 -8.46 13.21
C TYR A 182 -10.96 -8.03 12.72
N GLY A 183 -11.46 -8.67 11.67
CA GLY A 183 -12.80 -8.46 11.16
C GLY A 183 -13.86 -8.72 12.22
N ILE A 184 -13.71 -9.79 13.01
CA ILE A 184 -14.63 -10.13 14.11
C ILE A 184 -14.58 -9.08 15.23
N GLN A 185 -13.37 -8.62 15.61
CA GLN A 185 -13.18 -7.66 16.70
C GLN A 185 -13.72 -6.27 16.39
N PHE A 186 -13.65 -5.84 15.13
CA PHE A 186 -14.00 -4.49 14.69
C PHE A 186 -15.24 -4.43 13.79
N TRP A 187 -16.03 -5.50 13.77
CA TRP A 187 -17.31 -5.52 13.05
C TRP A 187 -18.18 -4.34 13.52
N PRO A 188 -18.82 -3.55 12.58
CA PRO A 188 -19.63 -2.39 12.92
C PRO A 188 -20.92 -2.73 13.67
#